data_21aa1b3944530427f781a210309c8ca3
#
_entry.id   21aa1b3944530427f781a210309c8ca3
#
_cell.length_a   1.000
_cell.length_b   1.000
_cell.length_c   1.000
_cell.angle_alpha   90.00
_cell.angle_beta   90.00
_cell.angle_gamma   90.00
#
_symmetry.space_group_name_H-M   'P 1'
#
loop_
_entity.id
_entity.type
_entity.pdbx_description
1 polymer ?
#
loop_
_entity_poly.entity_id
_entity_poly.type
_entity_poly.pdbx_seq_one_letter_code
_entity_poly.pdbx_strand_id
1 'polypeptide(L)'
;MKDLQEMNLVDDFLVNSLTSHKTYGESASRYILECIFRRKIGKLTVVPQRFLCGENTGDHGIRLDVYLDEEAGELFDMEPDQNDSRAEKESLPRRVRFYHAKIDAGNLAAGEDYGKLRNVVVIFITTYDPFDRDRMVYTIRNCCVEEPDLPYEDGAETLFLYTKGTKGDPPRELRELLRYMEDSTEENAGSEGLKTLHRMVTEVKRDGEVGFAYMKSFEREQRVREEARQEGLSEGRREGLSEGLDKGRTVGLS
;
A
#
# COMPACT_ATOMS: atom_id res chain seq x y z
N MET A 1 -12.63 0.37 -14.66
CA MET A 1 -11.37 0.98 -14.19
C MET A 1 -11.49 2.46 -14.47
N LYS A 2 -10.98 3.33 -13.60
CA LYS A 2 -10.99 4.81 -13.81
C LYS A 2 -10.09 5.17 -14.99
N ASP A 3 -10.35 6.28 -15.66
CA ASP A 3 -9.38 6.89 -16.58
C ASP A 3 -8.16 7.37 -15.78
N LEU A 4 -6.96 7.36 -16.38
CA LEU A 4 -5.75 7.86 -15.73
C LEU A 4 -5.91 9.30 -15.25
N GLN A 5 -6.64 10.14 -16.02
CA GLN A 5 -6.91 11.52 -15.65
C GLN A 5 -7.84 11.67 -14.45
N GLU A 6 -8.70 10.68 -14.22
CA GLU A 6 -9.66 10.63 -13.09
C GLU A 6 -9.06 9.97 -11.82
N MET A 7 -7.86 9.41 -11.91
CA MET A 7 -7.21 8.80 -10.74
C MET A 7 -6.86 9.83 -9.67
N ASN A 8 -7.00 9.41 -8.43
CA ASN A 8 -6.56 10.15 -7.25
C ASN A 8 -5.24 9.61 -6.72
N LEU A 9 -4.53 10.38 -5.92
CA LEU A 9 -3.22 9.98 -5.40
C LEU A 9 -3.28 8.81 -4.40
N VAL A 10 -4.45 8.36 -4.01
CA VAL A 10 -4.67 7.12 -3.26
C VAL A 10 -4.77 5.89 -4.17
N ASP A 11 -4.93 6.08 -5.49
CA ASP A 11 -4.98 4.97 -6.45
C ASP A 11 -3.56 4.41 -6.65
N ASP A 12 -3.38 3.11 -6.42
CA ASP A 12 -2.10 2.39 -6.43
C ASP A 12 -1.23 2.71 -7.68
N PHE A 13 -1.82 2.64 -8.88
CA PHE A 13 -1.08 2.95 -10.10
C PHE A 13 -0.52 4.37 -10.11
N LEU A 14 -1.30 5.37 -9.64
CA LEU A 14 -0.87 6.77 -9.68
C LEU A 14 0.21 7.07 -8.63
N VAL A 15 0.06 6.55 -7.40
CA VAL A 15 1.10 6.68 -6.37
C VAL A 15 2.41 6.06 -6.85
N ASN A 16 2.35 4.83 -7.36
CA ASN A 16 3.53 4.15 -7.89
C ASN A 16 4.17 4.91 -9.06
N SER A 17 3.36 5.43 -9.98
CA SER A 17 3.85 6.22 -11.12
C SER A 17 4.51 7.52 -10.68
N LEU A 18 3.91 8.22 -9.70
CA LEU A 18 4.47 9.47 -9.16
C LEU A 18 5.80 9.21 -8.44
N THR A 19 5.82 8.24 -7.54
CA THR A 19 6.99 7.96 -6.70
C THR A 19 8.15 7.36 -7.49
N SER A 20 7.86 6.65 -8.59
CA SER A 20 8.87 6.11 -9.51
C SER A 20 9.30 7.11 -10.59
N HIS A 21 8.65 8.25 -10.71
CA HIS A 21 8.93 9.21 -11.77
C HIS A 21 10.34 9.82 -11.62
N LYS A 22 11.15 9.75 -12.67
CA LYS A 22 12.56 10.17 -12.66
C LYS A 22 12.78 11.61 -12.17
N THR A 23 11.85 12.51 -12.49
CA THR A 23 11.97 13.93 -12.16
C THR A 23 11.33 14.28 -10.82
N TYR A 24 10.22 13.62 -10.48
CA TYR A 24 9.35 14.06 -9.38
C TYR A 24 9.34 13.09 -8.19
N GLY A 25 9.76 11.83 -8.38
CA GLY A 25 9.56 10.77 -7.39
C GLY A 25 10.15 11.06 -6.03
N GLU A 26 11.41 11.48 -5.98
CA GLU A 26 12.07 11.84 -4.71
C GLU A 26 11.38 13.04 -4.03
N SER A 27 11.09 14.09 -4.79
CA SER A 27 10.49 15.32 -4.25
C SER A 27 9.07 15.09 -3.74
N ALA A 28 8.26 14.30 -4.47
CA ALA A 28 6.89 13.96 -4.07
C ALA A 28 6.90 13.06 -2.82
N SER A 29 7.72 12.01 -2.80
CA SER A 29 7.86 11.12 -1.65
C SER A 29 8.33 11.86 -0.40
N ARG A 30 9.33 12.73 -0.55
CA ARG A 30 9.83 13.60 0.52
C ARG A 30 8.71 14.45 1.10
N TYR A 31 7.96 15.14 0.27
CA TYR A 31 6.87 16.00 0.72
C TYR A 31 5.79 15.21 1.47
N ILE A 32 5.41 14.03 0.96
CA ILE A 32 4.43 13.15 1.62
C ILE A 32 4.94 12.76 3.01
N LEU A 33 6.18 12.27 3.12
CA LEU A 33 6.78 11.91 4.41
C LEU A 33 6.91 13.10 5.36
N GLU A 34 7.29 14.29 4.87
CA GLU A 34 7.36 15.50 5.69
C GLU A 34 6.00 15.91 6.27
N CYS A 35 4.91 15.70 5.51
CA CYS A 35 3.55 15.91 6.03
C CYS A 35 3.17 14.87 7.11
N ILE A 36 3.57 13.61 6.93
CA ILE A 36 3.26 12.53 7.89
C ILE A 36 4.04 12.73 9.19
N PHE A 37 5.36 12.93 9.11
CA PHE A 37 6.25 12.92 10.28
C PHE A 37 6.53 14.30 10.88
N ARG A 38 6.14 15.38 10.22
CA ARG A 38 6.41 16.78 10.65
C ARG A 38 7.88 17.07 10.91
N ARG A 39 8.75 16.43 10.22
CA ARG A 39 10.19 16.68 10.24
C ARG A 39 10.73 16.78 8.82
N LYS A 40 11.87 17.39 8.68
CA LYS A 40 12.59 17.35 7.43
C LYS A 40 13.09 15.94 7.17
N ILE A 41 12.86 15.48 5.96
CA ILE A 41 13.35 14.19 5.49
C ILE A 41 14.66 14.41 4.75
N GLY A 42 15.66 13.61 5.09
CA GLY A 42 16.97 13.63 4.47
C GLY A 42 16.94 13.22 2.99
N LYS A 43 18.09 12.83 2.47
CA LYS A 43 18.17 12.31 1.10
C LYS A 43 17.46 10.97 1.03
N LEU A 44 16.54 10.83 0.08
CA LEU A 44 15.77 9.62 -0.15
C LEU A 44 16.26 8.86 -1.37
N THR A 45 16.37 7.55 -1.23
CA THR A 45 16.38 6.61 -2.37
C THR A 45 15.00 5.98 -2.47
N VAL A 46 14.34 6.19 -3.60
CA VAL A 46 13.00 5.64 -3.87
C VAL A 46 13.15 4.37 -4.69
N VAL A 47 12.64 3.25 -4.21
CA VAL A 47 12.62 1.97 -4.92
C VAL A 47 11.17 1.52 -5.08
N PRO A 48 10.51 1.91 -6.18
CA PRO A 48 9.13 1.51 -6.42
C PRO A 48 9.05 0.01 -6.71
N GLN A 49 7.99 -0.62 -6.24
CA GLN A 49 7.71 -2.04 -6.45
C GLN A 49 8.90 -2.96 -6.09
N ARG A 50 9.52 -2.71 -4.93
CA ARG A 50 10.63 -3.53 -4.45
C ARG A 50 10.15 -4.94 -4.13
N PHE A 51 10.76 -5.94 -4.79
CA PHE A 51 10.52 -7.35 -4.48
C PHE A 51 11.46 -7.84 -3.38
N LEU A 52 10.89 -8.42 -2.34
CA LEU A 52 11.61 -9.14 -1.30
C LEU A 52 11.21 -10.62 -1.40
N CYS A 53 12.00 -11.37 -2.17
CA CYS A 53 11.78 -12.80 -2.39
C CYS A 53 12.29 -13.63 -1.20
N GLY A 54 11.77 -14.85 -1.04
CA GLY A 54 12.41 -15.86 -0.22
C GLY A 54 13.63 -16.49 -0.94
N GLU A 55 14.39 -17.30 -0.22
CA GLU A 55 15.57 -17.98 -0.76
C GLU A 55 15.18 -19.11 -1.75
N ASN A 56 13.95 -19.64 -1.64
CA ASN A 56 13.43 -20.72 -2.46
C ASN A 56 12.20 -20.28 -3.26
N THR A 57 11.94 -20.96 -4.39
CA THR A 57 10.78 -20.70 -5.26
C THR A 57 9.42 -20.94 -4.59
N GLY A 58 9.38 -21.67 -3.46
CA GLY A 58 8.18 -21.91 -2.65
C GLY A 58 7.97 -20.91 -1.51
N ASP A 59 8.92 -20.02 -1.29
CA ASP A 59 8.81 -19.05 -0.20
C ASP A 59 7.87 -17.91 -0.58
N HIS A 60 7.08 -17.47 0.39
CA HIS A 60 6.21 -16.31 0.20
C HIS A 60 7.05 -15.03 0.13
N GLY A 61 7.14 -14.45 -1.07
CA GLY A 61 7.73 -13.13 -1.31
C GLY A 61 6.71 -12.03 -1.06
N ILE A 62 7.20 -10.79 -0.93
CA ILE A 62 6.35 -9.59 -0.96
C ILE A 62 6.83 -8.65 -2.05
N ARG A 63 5.91 -7.85 -2.54
CA ARG A 63 6.20 -6.67 -3.35
C ARG A 63 5.78 -5.46 -2.52
N LEU A 64 6.73 -4.63 -2.16
CA LEU A 64 6.48 -3.35 -1.51
C LEU A 64 6.11 -2.33 -2.57
N ASP A 65 5.05 -1.57 -2.36
CA ASP A 65 4.57 -0.62 -3.36
C ASP A 65 5.54 0.55 -3.51
N VAL A 66 5.91 1.20 -2.42
CA VAL A 66 6.89 2.28 -2.43
C VAL A 66 7.84 2.13 -1.24
N TYR A 67 8.99 1.55 -1.50
CA TYR A 67 10.06 1.47 -0.50
C TYR A 67 10.95 2.71 -0.59
N LEU A 68 11.15 3.37 0.56
CA LEU A 68 11.89 4.62 0.69
C LEU A 68 13.02 4.44 1.70
N ASP A 69 14.24 4.70 1.29
CA ASP A 69 15.43 4.64 2.14
C ASP A 69 15.92 6.07 2.40
N GLU A 70 15.76 6.54 3.63
CA GLU A 70 16.35 7.80 4.08
C GLU A 70 17.81 7.55 4.47
N GLU A 71 18.75 8.10 3.74
CA GLU A 71 20.18 7.93 3.98
C GLU A 71 20.54 8.27 5.44
N ALA A 72 21.08 7.31 6.18
CA ALA A 72 21.37 7.38 7.62
C ALA A 72 20.15 7.61 8.55
N GLY A 73 18.93 7.45 8.05
CA GLY A 73 17.68 7.59 8.80
C GLY A 73 16.87 6.28 8.83
N GLU A 74 15.56 6.43 8.69
CA GLU A 74 14.58 5.34 8.72
C GLU A 74 14.36 4.72 7.34
N LEU A 75 13.80 3.52 7.34
CA LEU A 75 13.25 2.86 6.17
C LEU A 75 11.73 3.03 6.21
N PHE A 76 11.15 3.41 5.08
CA PHE A 76 9.70 3.54 4.96
C PHE A 76 9.19 2.61 3.86
N ASP A 77 8.03 2.04 4.13
CA ASP A 77 7.25 1.32 3.14
C ASP A 77 5.86 1.94 3.10
N MET A 78 5.43 2.43 1.94
CA MET A 78 4.16 3.13 1.78
C MET A 78 3.24 2.33 0.87
N GLU A 79 2.12 1.89 1.42
CA GLU A 79 1.17 0.97 0.83
C GLU A 79 -0.21 1.63 0.70
N PRO A 80 -0.61 2.12 -0.48
CA PRO A 80 -2.01 2.46 -0.74
C PRO A 80 -2.86 1.19 -0.68
N ASP A 81 -3.96 1.20 0.06
CA ASP A 81 -4.85 0.05 0.20
C ASP A 81 -6.32 0.47 0.13
N GLN A 82 -7.03 -0.05 -0.87
CA GLN A 82 -8.44 0.21 -1.12
C GLN A 82 -9.31 -1.05 -0.97
N ASN A 83 -8.73 -2.18 -0.53
CA ASN A 83 -9.45 -3.44 -0.40
C ASN A 83 -10.13 -3.54 0.97
N ASP A 84 -11.38 -3.10 1.05
CA ASP A 84 -12.20 -3.07 2.27
C ASP A 84 -12.87 -4.41 2.59
N SER A 85 -12.52 -5.50 1.89
CA SER A 85 -13.11 -6.80 2.16
C SER A 85 -12.81 -7.25 3.61
N ARG A 86 -13.78 -7.95 4.21
CA ARG A 86 -13.63 -8.43 5.60
C ARG A 86 -12.38 -9.32 5.77
N ALA A 87 -12.10 -10.16 4.80
CA ALA A 87 -10.94 -11.06 4.84
C ALA A 87 -9.62 -10.28 4.86
N GLU A 88 -9.51 -9.20 4.06
CA GLU A 88 -8.34 -8.32 4.05
C GLU A 88 -8.18 -7.57 5.38
N LYS A 89 -9.24 -6.96 5.90
CA LYS A 89 -9.20 -6.28 7.21
C LYS A 89 -8.76 -7.23 8.34
N GLU A 90 -9.29 -8.46 8.36
CA GLU A 90 -8.91 -9.47 9.38
C GLU A 90 -7.46 -9.96 9.21
N SER A 91 -6.92 -9.99 8.00
CA SER A 91 -5.54 -10.41 7.72
C SER A 91 -4.51 -9.30 7.85
N LEU A 92 -4.91 -8.04 7.75
CA LEU A 92 -4.05 -6.86 7.67
C LEU A 92 -2.97 -6.81 8.79
N PRO A 93 -3.26 -7.04 10.09
CA PRO A 93 -2.22 -7.02 11.11
C PRO A 93 -1.13 -8.10 10.91
N ARG A 94 -1.51 -9.25 10.32
CA ARG A 94 -0.54 -10.33 10.02
C ARG A 94 0.28 -10.00 8.78
N ARG A 95 -0.35 -9.37 7.77
CA ARG A 95 0.34 -8.88 6.57
C ARG A 95 1.40 -7.84 6.94
N VAL A 96 1.04 -6.87 7.77
CA VAL A 96 1.96 -5.85 8.29
C VAL A 96 3.15 -6.47 9.02
N ARG A 97 2.90 -7.41 9.96
CA ARG A 97 3.98 -8.12 10.67
C ARG A 97 4.92 -8.83 9.71
N PHE A 98 4.39 -9.41 8.65
CA PHE A 98 5.19 -10.10 7.64
C PHE A 98 6.02 -9.11 6.81
N TYR A 99 5.51 -7.91 6.52
CA TYR A 99 6.24 -6.84 5.85
C TYR A 99 7.45 -6.39 6.67
N HIS A 100 7.25 -6.07 7.96
CA HIS A 100 8.38 -5.76 8.86
C HIS A 100 9.44 -6.85 8.84
N ALA A 101 9.06 -8.12 9.03
CA ALA A 101 10.00 -9.24 9.04
C ALA A 101 10.78 -9.38 7.72
N LYS A 102 10.14 -9.14 6.58
CA LYS A 102 10.79 -9.21 5.26
C LYS A 102 11.72 -8.03 5.02
N ILE A 103 11.34 -6.83 5.45
CA ILE A 103 12.18 -5.63 5.33
C ILE A 103 13.43 -5.82 6.19
N ASP A 104 13.29 -6.25 7.43
CA ASP A 104 14.42 -6.51 8.35
C ASP A 104 15.35 -7.59 7.79
N ALA A 105 14.81 -8.74 7.39
CA ALA A 105 15.58 -9.82 6.79
C ALA A 105 16.31 -9.41 5.50
N GLY A 106 15.74 -8.47 4.76
CA GLY A 106 16.34 -7.93 3.53
C GLY A 106 17.39 -6.83 3.76
N ASN A 107 17.54 -6.34 4.99
CA ASN A 107 18.45 -5.24 5.33
C ASN A 107 19.51 -5.59 6.38
N LEU A 108 19.54 -6.84 6.89
CA LEU A 108 20.57 -7.33 7.78
C LEU A 108 21.29 -8.50 7.10
N ALA A 109 22.59 -8.33 6.84
CA ALA A 109 23.38 -9.39 6.22
C ALA A 109 23.74 -10.51 7.24
N ALA A 110 24.00 -11.70 6.74
CA ALA A 110 24.39 -12.82 7.58
C ALA A 110 25.66 -12.50 8.37
N GLY A 111 25.61 -12.66 9.71
CA GLY A 111 26.72 -12.38 10.63
C GLY A 111 26.83 -10.92 11.08
N GLU A 112 25.94 -10.05 10.65
CA GLU A 112 25.87 -8.69 11.18
C GLU A 112 25.21 -8.64 12.56
N ASP A 113 25.58 -7.63 13.35
CA ASP A 113 24.97 -7.36 14.65
C ASP A 113 23.56 -6.80 14.52
N TYR A 114 22.61 -7.27 15.35
CA TYR A 114 21.22 -6.79 15.34
C TYR A 114 21.08 -5.29 15.65
N GLY A 115 22.06 -4.68 16.36
CA GLY A 115 22.10 -3.25 16.57
C GLY A 115 22.26 -2.39 15.29
N LYS A 116 22.54 -3.06 14.13
CA LYS A 116 22.56 -2.41 12.82
C LYS A 116 21.21 -2.36 12.14
N LEU A 117 20.18 -3.07 12.67
CA LEU A 117 18.83 -2.91 12.15
C LEU A 117 18.40 -1.46 12.27
N ARG A 118 17.87 -0.95 11.16
CA ARG A 118 17.35 0.42 11.09
C ARG A 118 15.90 0.43 11.52
N ASN A 119 15.44 1.59 11.97
CA ASN A 119 14.01 1.78 12.19
C ASN A 119 13.24 1.59 10.89
N VAL A 120 12.12 0.88 10.98
CA VAL A 120 11.23 0.61 9.84
C VAL A 120 9.84 1.12 10.14
N VAL A 121 9.32 1.95 9.26
CA VAL A 121 7.95 2.45 9.35
C VAL A 121 7.15 1.95 8.14
N VAL A 122 6.16 1.10 8.40
CA VAL A 122 5.21 0.65 7.38
C VAL A 122 3.97 1.54 7.43
N ILE A 123 3.64 2.19 6.31
CA ILE A 123 2.58 3.20 6.21
C ILE A 123 1.50 2.69 5.27
N PHE A 124 0.34 2.32 5.82
CA PHE A 124 -0.84 2.02 5.02
C PHE A 124 -1.71 3.27 4.85
N ILE A 125 -2.02 3.63 3.60
CA ILE A 125 -2.93 4.72 3.28
C ILE A 125 -4.21 4.10 2.77
N THR A 126 -5.28 4.12 3.60
CA THR A 126 -6.52 3.39 3.35
C THR A 126 -7.68 4.30 3.01
N THR A 127 -8.55 3.88 2.08
CA THR A 127 -9.84 4.53 1.79
C THR A 127 -10.98 3.97 2.64
N TYR A 128 -10.68 3.03 3.51
CA TYR A 128 -11.57 2.39 4.47
C TYR A 128 -10.99 2.44 5.88
N ASP A 129 -11.84 2.35 6.90
CA ASP A 129 -11.38 2.26 8.29
C ASP A 129 -10.91 0.85 8.62
N PRO A 130 -9.61 0.64 8.87
CA PRO A 130 -9.07 -0.70 9.12
C PRO A 130 -9.52 -1.31 10.46
N PHE A 131 -9.97 -0.48 11.42
CA PHE A 131 -10.30 -0.91 12.79
C PHE A 131 -11.69 -0.47 13.28
N ASP A 132 -12.51 0.10 12.41
CA ASP A 132 -13.90 0.55 12.69
C ASP A 132 -13.99 1.51 13.89
N ARG A 133 -13.02 2.43 14.05
CA ARG A 133 -12.97 3.46 15.11
C ARG A 133 -13.02 4.89 14.58
N ASP A 134 -13.05 5.04 13.24
CA ASP A 134 -13.16 6.31 12.55
C ASP A 134 -12.00 7.29 12.85
N ARG A 135 -10.81 6.77 13.15
CA ARG A 135 -9.64 7.62 13.37
C ARG A 135 -8.89 7.86 12.06
N MET A 136 -8.46 9.09 11.87
CA MET A 136 -7.64 9.47 10.72
C MET A 136 -6.25 8.85 10.76
N VAL A 137 -5.71 8.63 11.96
CA VAL A 137 -4.39 8.03 12.18
C VAL A 137 -4.47 6.97 13.26
N TYR A 138 -3.90 5.80 12.99
CA TYR A 138 -3.59 4.77 13.97
C TYR A 138 -2.10 4.50 13.93
N THR A 139 -1.45 4.64 15.07
CA THR A 139 -0.03 4.30 15.25
C THR A 139 0.07 3.02 16.06
N ILE A 140 0.72 2.02 15.52
CA ILE A 140 0.92 0.72 16.16
C ILE A 140 2.40 0.55 16.45
N ARG A 141 2.71 0.23 17.71
CA ARG A 141 4.05 -0.10 18.21
C ARG A 141 3.96 -1.28 19.17
N ASN A 142 5.06 -2.00 19.33
CA ASN A 142 5.17 -3.02 20.35
C ASN A 142 5.30 -2.38 21.75
N CYS A 143 4.75 -3.04 22.77
CA CYS A 143 4.86 -2.59 24.16
C CYS A 143 4.93 -3.79 25.12
N CYS A 144 5.43 -3.57 26.31
CA CYS A 144 5.31 -4.54 27.41
C CYS A 144 3.88 -4.50 27.96
N VAL A 145 3.18 -5.62 27.96
CA VAL A 145 1.78 -5.70 28.41
C VAL A 145 1.65 -5.45 29.90
N GLU A 146 2.60 -5.97 30.70
CA GLU A 146 2.63 -5.83 32.14
C GLU A 146 3.05 -4.44 32.61
N GLU A 147 3.87 -3.76 31.81
CA GLU A 147 4.40 -2.42 32.10
C GLU A 147 4.29 -1.55 30.83
N PRO A 148 3.10 -1.02 30.53
CA PRO A 148 2.85 -0.30 29.27
C PRO A 148 3.70 0.99 29.09
N ASP A 149 4.19 1.56 30.19
CA ASP A 149 5.06 2.74 30.22
C ASP A 149 6.56 2.39 30.09
N LEU A 150 6.91 1.10 30.07
CA LEU A 150 8.28 0.67 29.86
C LEU A 150 8.72 1.02 28.43
N PRO A 151 9.81 1.78 28.22
CA PRO A 151 10.34 2.04 26.90
C PRO A 151 10.76 0.73 26.22
N TYR A 152 10.09 0.41 25.11
CA TYR A 152 10.44 -0.72 24.25
C TYR A 152 10.62 -0.20 22.82
N GLU A 153 11.83 0.26 22.54
CA GLU A 153 12.18 0.92 21.28
C GLU A 153 12.87 -0.10 20.34
N ASP A 154 12.08 -0.95 19.72
CA ASP A 154 12.57 -1.94 18.74
C ASP A 154 12.73 -1.38 17.33
N GLY A 155 12.34 -0.11 17.10
CA GLY A 155 12.43 0.56 15.81
C GLY A 155 11.34 0.18 14.80
N ALA A 156 10.37 -0.67 15.18
CA ALA A 156 9.26 -1.06 14.32
C ALA A 156 8.02 -0.22 14.60
N GLU A 157 7.55 0.52 13.59
CA GLU A 157 6.31 1.30 13.68
C GLU A 157 5.41 1.05 12.48
N THR A 158 4.10 0.99 12.71
CA THR A 158 3.11 0.95 11.64
C THR A 158 2.15 2.12 11.77
N LEU A 159 1.94 2.81 10.68
CA LEU A 159 0.93 3.86 10.57
C LEU A 159 -0.19 3.41 9.64
N PHE A 160 -1.44 3.55 10.10
CA PHE A 160 -2.60 3.46 9.22
C PHE A 160 -3.19 4.87 9.11
N LEU A 161 -3.25 5.36 7.89
CA LEU A 161 -3.74 6.69 7.54
C LEU A 161 -5.06 6.52 6.79
N TYR A 162 -6.17 6.72 7.49
CA TYR A 162 -7.50 6.60 6.90
C TYR A 162 -7.92 7.95 6.32
N THR A 163 -8.04 8.02 4.99
CA THR A 163 -8.29 9.26 4.24
C THR A 163 -9.61 9.94 4.58
N LYS A 164 -10.61 9.17 5.00
CA LYS A 164 -11.98 9.63 5.36
C LYS A 164 -12.22 9.69 6.86
N GLY A 165 -11.22 9.41 7.69
CA GLY A 165 -11.35 9.42 9.14
C GLY A 165 -11.75 10.81 9.66
N THR A 166 -12.65 10.83 10.67
CA THR A 166 -13.13 12.09 11.25
C THR A 166 -12.61 12.33 12.67
N LYS A 167 -12.08 11.30 13.33
CA LYS A 167 -11.60 11.38 14.71
C LYS A 167 -10.07 11.53 14.79
N GLY A 168 -9.67 12.16 15.90
CA GLY A 168 -8.28 12.51 16.16
C GLY A 168 -8.00 13.95 15.75
N ASP A 169 -6.81 14.42 16.09
CA ASP A 169 -6.35 15.75 15.74
C ASP A 169 -4.95 15.68 15.10
N PRO A 170 -4.84 15.04 13.92
CA PRO A 170 -3.57 15.02 13.20
C PRO A 170 -3.18 16.45 12.77
N PRO A 171 -1.89 16.67 12.50
CA PRO A 171 -1.41 17.95 11.97
C PRO A 171 -2.21 18.39 10.75
N ARG A 172 -2.32 19.73 10.60
CA ARG A 172 -3.06 20.31 9.47
C ARG A 172 -2.53 19.83 8.13
N GLU A 173 -1.21 19.77 7.98
CA GLU A 173 -0.51 19.34 6.77
C GLU A 173 -0.88 17.89 6.38
N LEU A 174 -0.93 16.98 7.36
CA LEU A 174 -1.34 15.60 7.14
C LEU A 174 -2.81 15.51 6.76
N ARG A 175 -3.68 16.24 7.44
CA ARG A 175 -5.12 16.27 7.15
C ARG A 175 -5.41 16.78 5.74
N GLU A 176 -4.73 17.84 5.33
CA GLU A 176 -4.84 18.39 3.98
C GLU A 176 -4.28 17.40 2.93
N LEU A 177 -3.16 16.73 3.22
CA LEU A 177 -2.59 15.70 2.36
C LEU A 177 -3.57 14.53 2.16
N LEU A 178 -4.12 13.96 3.23
CA LEU A 178 -5.05 12.82 3.15
C LEU A 178 -6.32 13.18 2.36
N ARG A 179 -6.85 14.39 2.57
CA ARG A 179 -7.95 14.90 1.77
C ARG A 179 -7.58 15.03 0.29
N TYR A 180 -6.40 15.55 -0.01
CA TYR A 180 -5.90 15.66 -1.37
C TYR A 180 -5.67 14.28 -2.00
N MET A 181 -5.16 13.30 -1.25
CA MET A 181 -4.97 11.94 -1.76
C MET A 181 -6.29 11.27 -2.14
N GLU A 182 -7.36 11.50 -1.35
CA GLU A 182 -8.71 10.98 -1.64
C GLU A 182 -9.33 11.63 -2.87
N ASP A 183 -9.11 12.94 -3.06
CA ASP A 183 -9.64 13.73 -4.16
C ASP A 183 -8.57 14.72 -4.65
N SER A 184 -7.80 14.30 -5.66
CA SER A 184 -6.61 15.00 -6.17
C SER A 184 -6.94 16.14 -7.11
N THR A 185 -7.88 17.02 -6.70
CA THR A 185 -8.27 18.22 -7.45
C THR A 185 -7.43 19.43 -7.04
N GLU A 186 -7.40 20.45 -7.91
CA GLU A 186 -6.75 21.74 -7.63
C GLU A 186 -7.37 22.44 -6.41
N GLU A 187 -8.67 22.29 -6.18
CA GLU A 187 -9.42 22.86 -5.06
C GLU A 187 -8.95 22.31 -3.72
N ASN A 188 -8.54 21.03 -3.69
CA ASN A 188 -7.98 20.39 -2.51
C ASN A 188 -6.50 20.67 -2.32
N ALA A 189 -5.81 21.30 -3.27
CA ALA A 189 -4.41 21.70 -3.17
C ALA A 189 -4.27 23.07 -2.47
N GLY A 190 -4.74 23.19 -1.22
CA GLY A 190 -4.86 24.48 -0.52
C GLY A 190 -3.54 25.12 -0.08
N SER A 191 -2.49 24.34 0.17
CA SER A 191 -1.17 24.85 0.58
C SER A 191 -0.19 24.92 -0.59
N GLU A 192 0.86 25.72 -0.47
CA GLU A 192 1.90 25.81 -1.53
C GLU A 192 2.61 24.47 -1.78
N GLY A 193 2.80 23.68 -0.74
CA GLY A 193 3.36 22.32 -0.88
C GLY A 193 2.41 21.41 -1.66
N LEU A 194 1.10 21.43 -1.34
CA LEU A 194 0.10 20.66 -2.07
C LEU A 194 -0.09 21.15 -3.50
N LYS A 195 -0.03 22.43 -3.77
CA LYS A 195 -0.02 22.97 -5.15
C LYS A 195 1.17 22.44 -5.95
N THR A 196 2.32 22.35 -5.30
CA THR A 196 3.52 21.79 -5.91
C THR A 196 3.33 20.30 -6.20
N LEU A 197 2.80 19.53 -5.23
CA LEU A 197 2.47 18.12 -5.41
C LEU A 197 1.43 17.93 -6.53
N HIS A 198 0.39 18.75 -6.57
CA HIS A 198 -0.65 18.71 -7.60
C HIS A 198 -0.09 18.94 -9.00
N ARG A 199 0.85 19.89 -9.16
CA ARG A 199 1.57 20.05 -10.44
C ARG A 199 2.34 18.81 -10.83
N MET A 200 3.06 18.18 -9.90
CA MET A 200 3.78 16.93 -10.17
C MET A 200 2.82 15.81 -10.59
N VAL A 201 1.70 15.64 -9.88
CA VAL A 201 0.64 14.66 -10.22
C VAL A 201 0.08 14.93 -11.62
N THR A 202 -0.19 16.18 -11.95
CA THR A 202 -0.73 16.56 -13.27
C THR A 202 0.27 16.27 -14.39
N GLU A 203 1.55 16.56 -14.19
CA GLU A 203 2.60 16.27 -15.17
C GLU A 203 2.79 14.75 -15.35
N VAL A 204 2.77 13.99 -14.27
CA VAL A 204 2.84 12.52 -14.31
C VAL A 204 1.67 11.92 -15.09
N LYS A 205 0.45 12.43 -14.89
CA LYS A 205 -0.74 11.99 -15.65
C LYS A 205 -0.64 12.32 -17.15
N ARG A 206 0.13 13.35 -17.53
CA ARG A 206 0.36 13.76 -18.93
C ARG A 206 1.56 13.07 -19.57
N ASP A 207 2.38 12.39 -18.76
CA ASP A 207 3.56 11.71 -19.27
C ASP A 207 3.18 10.52 -20.17
N GLY A 208 3.75 10.49 -21.39
CA GLY A 208 3.44 9.47 -22.39
C GLY A 208 3.92 8.06 -21.97
N GLU A 209 5.03 7.94 -21.21
CA GLU A 209 5.52 6.66 -20.71
C GLU A 209 4.56 6.13 -19.64
N VAL A 210 4.06 7.00 -18.75
CA VAL A 210 3.07 6.65 -17.73
C VAL A 210 1.74 6.25 -18.39
N GLY A 211 1.27 7.00 -19.37
CA GLY A 211 0.06 6.67 -20.14
C GLY A 211 0.17 5.30 -20.83
N PHE A 212 1.32 5.01 -21.43
CA PHE A 212 1.57 3.70 -22.03
C PHE A 212 1.62 2.56 -20.99
N ALA A 213 2.30 2.78 -19.86
CA ALA A 213 2.35 1.80 -18.76
C ALA A 213 0.95 1.53 -18.20
N TYR A 214 0.12 2.58 -18.07
CA TYR A 214 -1.27 2.44 -17.64
C TYR A 214 -2.09 1.57 -18.61
N MET A 215 -2.00 1.85 -19.89
CA MET A 215 -2.69 1.05 -20.93
C MET A 215 -2.27 -0.42 -20.86
N LYS A 216 -0.98 -0.71 -20.66
CA LYS A 216 -0.48 -2.09 -20.52
C LYS A 216 -0.97 -2.77 -19.24
N SER A 217 -1.02 -2.05 -18.14
CA SER A 217 -1.59 -2.54 -16.88
C SER A 217 -3.07 -2.89 -17.06
N PHE A 218 -3.82 -2.01 -17.72
CA PHE A 218 -5.23 -2.22 -18.03
C PHE A 218 -5.46 -3.47 -18.90
N GLU A 219 -4.71 -3.62 -20.00
CA GLU A 219 -4.81 -4.81 -20.87
C GLU A 219 -4.52 -6.10 -20.10
N ARG A 220 -3.52 -6.09 -19.22
CA ARG A 220 -3.17 -7.24 -18.38
C ARG A 220 -4.31 -7.60 -17.41
N GLU A 221 -4.87 -6.60 -16.74
CA GLU A 221 -5.96 -6.82 -15.79
C GLU A 221 -7.22 -7.36 -16.47
N GLN A 222 -7.56 -6.83 -17.65
CA GLN A 222 -8.68 -7.34 -18.44
C GLN A 222 -8.49 -8.81 -18.83
N ARG A 223 -7.27 -9.18 -19.21
CA ARG A 223 -6.93 -10.58 -19.53
C ARG A 223 -7.12 -11.50 -18.33
N VAL A 224 -6.55 -11.12 -17.19
CA VAL A 224 -6.66 -11.90 -15.94
C VAL A 224 -8.12 -12.07 -15.52
N ARG A 225 -8.92 -11.00 -15.62
CA ARG A 225 -10.37 -11.06 -15.32
C ARG A 225 -11.12 -12.01 -16.25
N GLU A 226 -10.82 -11.96 -17.54
CA GLU A 226 -11.48 -12.82 -18.52
C GLU A 226 -11.06 -14.29 -18.33
N GLU A 227 -9.79 -14.57 -18.07
CA GLU A 227 -9.27 -15.90 -17.74
C GLU A 227 -9.97 -16.46 -16.48
N ALA A 228 -10.01 -15.69 -15.39
CA ALA A 228 -10.69 -16.10 -14.15
C ALA A 228 -12.21 -16.33 -14.36
N ARG A 229 -12.85 -15.51 -15.20
CA ARG A 229 -14.26 -15.69 -15.56
C ARG A 229 -14.49 -16.99 -16.32
N GLN A 230 -13.61 -17.30 -17.27
CA GLN A 230 -13.70 -18.52 -18.06
C GLN A 230 -13.44 -19.77 -17.21
N GLU A 231 -12.44 -19.72 -16.33
CA GLU A 231 -12.15 -20.79 -15.37
C GLU A 231 -13.34 -21.05 -14.46
N GLY A 232 -13.90 -20.01 -13.83
CA GLY A 232 -15.07 -20.13 -12.96
C GLY A 232 -16.31 -20.69 -13.67
N LEU A 233 -16.55 -20.29 -14.95
CA LEU A 233 -17.62 -20.85 -15.75
C LEU A 233 -17.37 -22.32 -16.08
N SER A 234 -16.14 -22.72 -16.39
CA SER A 234 -15.79 -24.11 -16.70
C SER A 234 -15.92 -25.02 -15.47
N GLU A 235 -15.49 -24.51 -14.31
CA GLU A 235 -15.59 -25.21 -13.02
C GLU A 235 -17.04 -25.38 -12.59
N GLY A 236 -17.83 -24.31 -12.59
CA GLY A 236 -19.27 -24.39 -12.28
C GLY A 236 -20.06 -25.31 -13.23
N ARG A 237 -19.67 -25.37 -14.51
CA ARG A 237 -20.24 -26.34 -15.46
C ARG A 237 -19.90 -27.78 -15.10
N ARG A 238 -18.64 -28.02 -14.74
CA ARG A 238 -18.16 -29.37 -14.35
C ARG A 238 -18.84 -29.84 -13.06
N GLU A 239 -18.93 -28.96 -12.06
CA GLU A 239 -19.60 -29.25 -10.79
C GLU A 239 -21.10 -29.51 -10.99
N GLY A 240 -21.79 -28.62 -11.72
CA GLY A 240 -23.21 -28.79 -12.03
C GLY A 240 -23.54 -30.08 -12.82
N LEU A 241 -22.64 -30.50 -13.74
CA LEU A 241 -22.78 -31.74 -14.45
C LEU A 241 -22.59 -32.96 -13.50
N SER A 242 -21.58 -32.90 -12.63
CA SER A 242 -21.30 -33.93 -11.61
C SER A 242 -22.49 -34.09 -10.65
N GLU A 243 -22.98 -33.00 -10.09
CA GLU A 243 -24.14 -33.02 -9.21
C GLU A 243 -25.42 -33.53 -9.90
N GLY A 244 -25.61 -33.10 -11.15
CA GLY A 244 -26.77 -33.56 -11.95
C GLY A 244 -26.75 -35.07 -12.22
N LEU A 245 -25.56 -35.64 -12.52
CA LEU A 245 -25.37 -37.07 -12.69
C LEU A 245 -25.58 -37.85 -11.39
N ASP A 246 -25.09 -37.36 -10.27
CA ASP A 246 -25.27 -38.02 -8.96
C ASP A 246 -26.73 -37.99 -8.51
N LYS A 247 -27.43 -36.87 -8.68
CA LYS A 247 -28.87 -36.75 -8.41
C LYS A 247 -29.69 -37.66 -9.33
N GLY A 248 -29.34 -37.73 -10.62
CA GLY A 248 -29.99 -38.61 -11.58
C GLY A 248 -29.81 -40.11 -11.26
N ARG A 249 -28.62 -40.50 -10.78
CA ARG A 249 -28.35 -41.88 -10.30
C ARG A 249 -29.18 -42.24 -9.07
N THR A 250 -29.33 -41.30 -8.13
CA THR A 250 -30.08 -41.56 -6.89
C THR A 250 -31.57 -41.69 -7.14
N VAL A 251 -32.13 -40.95 -8.09
CA VAL A 251 -33.55 -41.00 -8.48
C VAL A 251 -33.85 -42.19 -9.36
N GLY A 252 -32.90 -42.70 -10.16
CA GLY A 252 -33.07 -43.85 -11.03
C GLY A 252 -32.93 -45.22 -10.33
N LEU A 253 -32.56 -45.25 -9.05
CA LEU A 253 -32.43 -46.47 -8.21
C LEU A 253 -33.57 -46.64 -7.19
N SER A 254 -34.55 -45.76 -7.19
CA SER A 254 -35.78 -45.82 -6.41
C SER A 254 -36.96 -46.20 -7.29
#